data_63c50a5a18ade823e97741e88521a082
#
_entry.id   63c50a5a18ade823e97741e88521a082
#
_cell.length_a   1.000
_cell.length_b   1.000
_cell.length_c   1.000
_cell.angle_alpha   90.00
_cell.angle_beta   90.00
_cell.angle_gamma   90.00
#
_symmetry.space_group_name_H-M   'P 1'
#
loop_
_entity.id
_entity.type
_entity.pdbx_description
1 polymer ?
#
loop_
_entity_poly.entity_id
_entity_poly.type
_entity_poly.pdbx_seq_one_letter_code
_entity_poly.pdbx_strand_id
1 'polypeptide(L)'
;MTVCGEEPRISEGSENAQIIAPVVLYSERMTVAVPQSTTFVERVPQLKPGKYADGLPLHELHYVCCKFVLKPNHFRSRKNLFDFCDVLQGPAKEHGATFSVGAYKDEPIQIREVLFIDTPDFRLYNNGFILRRRIRYEDGFPVADPEIVFKFRDPNMQKAAETDVRPQILGDHRVKFKCQVLPLKRELGGIRLLYSHNVQFPRSNVSETDITSMDTMTRIFPVLACIKRKPGERITLVNNTIIEEVLQNIGTIDFGGGFKAKTNVSLWRTRGEHRPLIGEFSFQINFEDRRDLSQDAIEKAAAFFISLQYAAQDWIALDATKTGVVYRLQGNAPTSHE
;
A
#
# COMPACT_ATOMS: atom_id res chain seq x y z
N MET A 1 16.61 -11.12 -49.05
CA MET A 1 16.70 -9.65 -48.81
C MET A 1 16.29 -9.42 -47.36
N THR A 2 17.28 -9.07 -46.60
CA THR A 2 17.27 -8.89 -45.14
C THR A 2 16.67 -7.52 -44.80
N VAL A 3 15.74 -7.41 -43.91
CA VAL A 3 15.40 -6.14 -43.26
C VAL A 3 15.41 -6.39 -41.74
N CYS A 4 16.41 -5.81 -41.12
CA CYS A 4 16.54 -5.66 -39.68
C CYS A 4 15.38 -4.84 -39.13
N GLY A 5 14.69 -5.36 -38.11
CA GLY A 5 13.84 -4.58 -37.23
C GLY A 5 14.63 -4.21 -35.98
N GLU A 6 14.73 -2.92 -35.72
CA GLU A 6 15.39 -2.35 -34.54
C GLU A 6 14.65 -2.75 -33.26
N GLU A 7 15.40 -3.28 -32.31
CA GLU A 7 14.94 -3.44 -30.92
C GLU A 7 14.77 -2.05 -30.28
N PRO A 8 13.71 -1.79 -29.55
CA PRO A 8 13.59 -0.56 -28.78
C PRO A 8 14.56 -0.65 -27.58
N ARG A 9 15.51 0.28 -27.52
CA ARG A 9 16.36 0.52 -26.35
C ARG A 9 15.48 0.78 -25.14
N ILE A 10 15.59 -0.08 -24.15
CA ILE A 10 15.07 0.13 -22.81
C ILE A 10 15.88 1.30 -22.23
N SER A 11 15.26 2.45 -22.09
CA SER A 11 15.81 3.54 -21.30
C SER A 11 15.79 3.08 -19.83
N GLU A 12 16.94 2.87 -19.24
CA GLU A 12 17.11 2.72 -17.81
C GLU A 12 16.55 3.96 -17.12
N GLY A 13 15.31 3.85 -16.64
CA GLY A 13 14.73 4.82 -15.74
C GLY A 13 15.55 4.84 -14.46
N SER A 14 16.18 5.98 -14.16
CA SER A 14 16.94 6.21 -12.94
C SER A 14 16.10 5.78 -11.73
N GLU A 15 16.45 4.68 -11.10
CA GLU A 15 15.92 4.30 -9.80
C GLU A 15 16.40 5.35 -8.79
N ASN A 16 15.52 6.24 -8.38
CA ASN A 16 15.71 7.08 -7.21
C ASN A 16 15.60 6.23 -5.92
N ALA A 17 16.36 5.15 -5.85
CA ALA A 17 16.65 4.45 -4.63
C ALA A 17 17.75 5.23 -3.90
N GLN A 18 17.37 6.11 -3.00
CA GLN A 18 18.33 6.74 -2.10
C GLN A 18 18.87 5.65 -1.17
N ILE A 19 20.05 5.16 -1.49
CA ILE A 19 20.83 4.21 -0.69
C ILE A 19 21.24 4.93 0.59
N ILE A 20 20.75 4.45 1.73
CA ILE A 20 21.38 4.76 3.02
C ILE A 20 22.63 3.89 3.08
N ALA A 21 23.77 4.50 3.35
CA ALA A 21 25.06 3.86 3.37
C ALA A 21 25.10 2.49 4.07
N PRO A 22 25.93 1.55 3.63
CA PRO A 22 25.95 0.20 4.16
C PRO A 22 26.31 0.20 5.64
N VAL A 23 25.61 -0.64 6.41
CA VAL A 23 25.95 -0.97 7.78
C VAL A 23 27.24 -1.80 7.75
N VAL A 24 28.30 -1.26 8.30
CA VAL A 24 29.56 -2.00 8.47
C VAL A 24 29.38 -2.95 9.65
N LEU A 25 29.40 -4.25 9.36
CA LEU A 25 29.38 -5.30 10.37
C LEU A 25 30.74 -5.37 11.09
N TYR A 26 30.78 -4.85 12.32
CA TYR A 26 31.82 -5.23 13.29
C TYR A 26 31.12 -5.87 14.50
N SER A 27 31.67 -7.02 14.92
CA SER A 27 31.23 -7.77 16.07
C SER A 27 31.41 -6.97 17.36
N GLU A 28 30.38 -6.94 18.16
CA GLU A 28 30.16 -6.43 19.50
C GLU A 28 29.27 -5.18 19.54
N ARG A 29 27.98 -5.43 19.81
CA ARG A 29 26.89 -4.46 19.98
C ARG A 29 26.60 -3.59 18.75
N MET A 30 25.72 -4.09 17.89
CA MET A 30 25.21 -3.30 16.77
C MET A 30 24.40 -2.09 17.29
N THR A 31 25.07 -0.99 17.48
CA THR A 31 24.41 0.33 17.43
C THR A 31 24.23 0.65 15.95
N VAL A 32 23.03 0.50 15.42
CA VAL A 32 22.70 0.95 14.07
C VAL A 32 22.86 2.47 14.05
N ALA A 33 23.97 2.95 13.47
CA ALA A 33 24.16 4.38 13.27
C ALA A 33 23.16 4.84 12.20
N VAL A 34 22.09 5.51 12.62
CA VAL A 34 21.22 6.25 11.72
C VAL A 34 22.03 7.41 11.16
N PRO A 35 22.17 7.57 9.83
CA PRO A 35 22.93 8.69 9.26
C PRO A 35 22.41 10.02 9.77
N GLN A 36 23.31 10.88 10.22
CA GLN A 36 23.04 12.12 10.97
C GLN A 36 22.39 13.25 10.16
N SER A 37 21.68 13.07 9.07
CA SER A 37 21.19 14.25 8.36
C SER A 37 19.98 14.13 7.46
N THR A 38 19.16 13.09 7.51
CA THR A 38 17.92 13.11 6.74
C THR A 38 16.79 12.51 7.54
N THR A 39 15.94 13.35 8.06
CA THR A 39 14.74 12.96 8.78
C THR A 39 13.72 12.35 7.83
N PHE A 40 12.91 11.43 8.34
CA PHE A 40 11.85 10.76 7.60
C PHE A 40 10.90 11.75 6.88
N VAL A 41 10.66 12.93 7.47
CA VAL A 41 9.80 13.98 6.90
C VAL A 41 10.54 14.84 5.86
N GLU A 42 11.83 15.11 6.05
CA GLU A 42 12.63 15.82 5.05
C GLU A 42 12.80 15.01 3.76
N ARG A 43 12.70 13.66 3.85
CA ARG A 43 12.72 12.76 2.69
C ARG A 43 11.40 12.70 1.94
N VAL A 44 10.27 13.05 2.59
CA VAL A 44 9.00 13.19 1.88
C VAL A 44 9.00 14.54 1.16
N PRO A 45 9.16 14.60 -0.17
CA PRO A 45 9.25 15.85 -0.92
C PRO A 45 8.01 16.71 -0.63
N GLN A 46 8.19 18.03 -0.73
CA GLN A 46 7.05 18.94 -0.67
C GLN A 46 6.31 18.90 -2.01
N LEU A 47 4.99 18.78 -1.93
CA LEU A 47 4.12 18.91 -3.09
C LEU A 47 4.17 20.36 -3.59
N LYS A 48 4.44 20.54 -4.87
CA LYS A 48 4.32 21.85 -5.51
C LYS A 48 2.84 22.23 -5.57
N PRO A 49 2.46 23.45 -5.23
CA PRO A 49 1.09 23.91 -5.37
C PRO A 49 0.59 23.72 -6.81
N GLY A 50 -0.64 23.26 -6.95
CA GLY A 50 -1.27 23.03 -8.25
C GLY A 50 -2.78 22.88 -8.10
N LYS A 51 -3.47 22.78 -9.25
CA LYS A 51 -4.92 22.62 -9.32
C LYS A 51 -5.29 21.54 -10.31
N TYR A 52 -6.40 20.85 -10.04
CA TYR A 52 -7.05 19.98 -11.01
C TYR A 52 -7.72 20.81 -12.12
N ALA A 53 -8.20 20.15 -13.17
CA ALA A 53 -8.83 20.79 -14.33
C ALA A 53 -10.11 21.60 -13.95
N ASP A 54 -10.77 21.25 -12.85
CA ASP A 54 -11.93 21.98 -12.31
C ASP A 54 -11.55 23.18 -11.41
N GLY A 55 -10.27 23.47 -11.26
CA GLY A 55 -9.76 24.57 -10.46
C GLY A 55 -9.58 24.27 -8.96
N LEU A 56 -10.00 23.11 -8.46
CA LEU A 56 -9.78 22.70 -7.09
C LEU A 56 -8.28 22.43 -6.82
N PRO A 57 -7.77 22.69 -5.61
CA PRO A 57 -6.39 22.44 -5.26
C PRO A 57 -6.08 20.94 -5.30
N LEU A 58 -4.81 20.59 -5.54
CA LEU A 58 -4.34 19.20 -5.41
C LEU A 58 -4.51 18.73 -3.98
N HIS A 59 -4.84 17.44 -3.83
CA HIS A 59 -4.97 16.83 -2.50
C HIS A 59 -3.63 16.78 -1.78
N GLU A 60 -3.62 17.19 -0.54
CA GLU A 60 -2.45 17.16 0.32
C GLU A 60 -2.23 15.78 0.96
N LEU A 61 -1.01 15.57 1.41
CA LEU A 61 -0.61 14.35 2.08
C LEU A 61 -1.01 14.43 3.56
N HIS A 62 -1.96 13.57 3.98
CA HIS A 62 -2.43 13.46 5.37
C HIS A 62 -2.15 12.10 6.01
N TYR A 63 -1.49 11.20 5.28
CA TYR A 63 -1.27 9.83 5.74
C TYR A 63 0.14 9.36 5.39
N VAL A 64 0.83 8.87 6.41
CA VAL A 64 2.04 8.07 6.22
C VAL A 64 1.75 6.65 6.72
N CYS A 65 1.99 5.66 5.88
CA CYS A 65 1.75 4.26 6.18
C CYS A 65 3.04 3.48 5.99
N CYS A 66 3.68 3.11 7.10
CA CYS A 66 4.83 2.21 7.12
C CYS A 66 4.33 0.77 7.06
N LYS A 67 4.86 -0.01 6.15
CA LYS A 67 4.43 -1.40 6.00
C LYS A 67 5.46 -2.24 5.26
N PHE A 68 5.41 -3.52 5.53
CA PHE A 68 6.08 -4.54 4.74
C PHE A 68 5.24 -5.82 4.67
N VAL A 69 5.50 -6.60 3.67
CA VAL A 69 4.82 -7.86 3.45
C VAL A 69 5.50 -8.99 4.21
N LEU A 70 4.69 -9.96 4.64
CA LEU A 70 5.10 -11.07 5.47
C LEU A 70 4.89 -12.39 4.72
N LYS A 71 5.77 -13.34 4.95
CA LYS A 71 5.63 -14.71 4.44
C LYS A 71 4.36 -15.35 4.98
N PRO A 72 3.51 -15.96 4.15
CA PRO A 72 2.20 -16.46 4.57
C PRO A 72 2.26 -17.69 5.46
N ASN A 73 3.35 -18.43 5.49
CA ASN A 73 3.53 -19.67 6.26
C ASN A 73 3.48 -19.46 7.79
N HIS A 74 3.65 -18.22 8.25
CA HIS A 74 3.53 -17.88 9.67
C HIS A 74 2.09 -17.81 10.18
N PHE A 75 1.08 -17.76 9.29
CA PHE A 75 -0.30 -17.46 9.66
C PHE A 75 -1.21 -18.67 9.48
N ARG A 76 -1.42 -19.44 10.54
CA ARG A 76 -2.32 -20.61 10.57
C ARG A 76 -3.53 -20.42 11.49
N SER A 77 -3.48 -19.43 12.38
CA SER A 77 -4.53 -19.16 13.36
C SER A 77 -4.54 -17.67 13.74
N ARG A 78 -5.60 -17.24 14.44
CA ARG A 78 -5.66 -15.89 15.02
C ARG A 78 -4.48 -15.61 15.95
N LYS A 79 -4.07 -16.61 16.75
CA LYS A 79 -2.90 -16.47 17.65
C LYS A 79 -1.68 -16.00 16.90
N ASN A 80 -1.42 -16.56 15.70
CA ASN A 80 -0.22 -16.20 14.92
C ASN A 80 -0.21 -14.75 14.42
N LEU A 81 -1.38 -14.09 14.31
CA LEU A 81 -1.42 -12.66 14.02
C LEU A 81 -0.88 -11.84 15.21
N PHE A 82 -1.09 -12.32 16.45
CA PHE A 82 -0.56 -11.70 17.66
C PHE A 82 0.89 -12.12 17.97
N ASP A 83 1.38 -13.24 17.46
CA ASP A 83 2.79 -13.64 17.63
C ASP A 83 3.75 -12.57 17.06
N PHE A 84 3.29 -11.76 16.10
CA PHE A 84 4.05 -10.63 15.59
C PHE A 84 4.24 -9.50 16.62
N CYS A 85 3.42 -9.44 17.69
CA CYS A 85 3.58 -8.47 18.77
C CYS A 85 4.93 -8.62 19.48
N ASP A 86 5.41 -9.85 19.63
CA ASP A 86 6.70 -10.12 20.29
C ASP A 86 7.87 -9.55 19.47
N VAL A 87 7.73 -9.57 18.14
CA VAL A 87 8.73 -8.99 17.23
C VAL A 87 8.80 -7.46 17.34
N LEU A 88 7.67 -6.81 17.69
CA LEU A 88 7.59 -5.35 17.81
C LEU A 88 8.24 -4.81 19.09
N GLN A 89 8.26 -5.58 20.17
CA GLN A 89 8.64 -5.11 21.51
C GLN A 89 10.09 -4.66 21.59
N GLY A 90 11.01 -5.45 21.05
CA GLY A 90 12.45 -5.15 21.04
C GLY A 90 12.75 -3.82 20.35
N PRO A 91 12.43 -3.68 19.05
CA PRO A 91 12.63 -2.43 18.31
C PRO A 91 11.92 -1.23 18.93
N ALA A 92 10.70 -1.38 19.47
CA ALA A 92 10.00 -0.28 20.13
C ALA A 92 10.78 0.24 21.34
N LYS A 93 11.21 -0.68 22.22
CA LYS A 93 12.00 -0.33 23.40
C LYS A 93 13.36 0.30 23.04
N GLU A 94 14.04 -0.25 22.04
CA GLU A 94 15.34 0.23 21.56
C GLU A 94 15.27 1.70 21.11
N HIS A 95 14.18 2.10 20.46
CA HIS A 95 14.01 3.45 19.91
C HIS A 95 13.10 4.35 20.76
N GLY A 96 12.90 4.02 22.03
CA GLY A 96 12.14 4.87 22.96
C GLY A 96 10.67 5.02 22.61
N ALA A 97 10.10 4.05 21.88
CA ALA A 97 8.67 3.96 21.63
C ALA A 97 8.00 2.95 22.57
N THR A 98 6.70 3.11 22.78
CA THR A 98 5.93 2.19 23.63
C THR A 98 4.93 1.42 22.75
N PHE A 99 5.09 0.10 22.66
CA PHE A 99 4.09 -0.78 22.03
C PHE A 99 3.12 -1.32 23.09
N SER A 100 1.83 -1.26 22.79
CA SER A 100 0.76 -1.79 23.67
C SER A 100 -0.32 -2.47 22.84
N VAL A 101 -0.65 -3.72 23.23
CA VAL A 101 -1.76 -4.48 22.64
C VAL A 101 -3.10 -3.90 23.10
N GLY A 102 -3.23 -3.55 24.40
CA GLY A 102 -4.46 -2.99 24.97
C GLY A 102 -5.71 -3.84 24.67
N ALA A 103 -6.82 -3.16 24.37
CA ALA A 103 -8.11 -3.80 24.08
C ALA A 103 -8.14 -4.55 22.74
N TYR A 104 -7.16 -4.39 21.87
CA TYR A 104 -7.12 -5.07 20.54
C TYR A 104 -7.07 -6.60 20.65
N LYS A 105 -6.64 -7.15 21.80
CA LYS A 105 -6.65 -8.57 22.06
C LYS A 105 -8.06 -9.18 21.95
N ASP A 106 -9.07 -8.41 22.34
CA ASP A 106 -10.46 -8.85 22.38
C ASP A 106 -11.26 -8.39 21.14
N GLU A 107 -10.69 -7.51 20.29
CA GLU A 107 -11.34 -7.11 19.04
C GLU A 107 -11.51 -8.32 18.12
N PRO A 108 -12.67 -8.49 17.47
CA PRO A 108 -12.87 -9.55 16.49
C PRO A 108 -11.96 -9.37 15.26
N ILE A 109 -11.64 -10.48 14.62
CA ILE A 109 -10.99 -10.46 13.30
C ILE A 109 -11.93 -9.79 12.30
N GLN A 110 -11.39 -8.90 11.48
CA GLN A 110 -12.11 -8.33 10.36
C GLN A 110 -11.89 -9.18 9.12
N ILE A 111 -12.98 -9.63 8.51
CA ILE A 111 -12.94 -10.36 7.24
C ILE A 111 -13.43 -9.44 6.13
N ARG A 112 -12.70 -9.43 5.02
CA ARG A 112 -13.07 -8.68 3.82
C ARG A 112 -12.84 -9.54 2.59
N GLU A 113 -13.78 -9.50 1.69
CA GLU A 113 -13.60 -9.98 0.33
C GLU A 113 -13.02 -8.85 -0.54
N VAL A 114 -12.01 -9.14 -1.33
CA VAL A 114 -11.35 -8.19 -2.21
C VAL A 114 -11.27 -8.77 -3.62
N LEU A 115 -11.87 -8.09 -4.57
CA LEU A 115 -11.83 -8.43 -5.99
C LEU A 115 -11.03 -7.35 -6.71
N PHE A 116 -9.99 -7.75 -7.42
CA PHE A 116 -9.27 -6.88 -8.36
C PHE A 116 -9.85 -7.02 -9.74
N ILE A 117 -10.04 -5.90 -10.42
CA ILE A 117 -10.70 -5.83 -11.71
C ILE A 117 -9.79 -5.07 -12.67
N ASP A 118 -9.48 -5.67 -13.82
CA ASP A 118 -8.59 -5.09 -14.81
C ASP A 118 -8.94 -5.61 -16.23
N THR A 119 -8.32 -5.06 -17.25
CA THR A 119 -8.34 -5.65 -18.58
C THR A 119 -7.59 -6.99 -18.58
N PRO A 120 -7.88 -7.93 -19.51
CA PRO A 120 -7.20 -9.22 -19.54
C PRO A 120 -5.67 -9.14 -19.65
N ASP A 121 -5.14 -8.04 -20.20
CA ASP A 121 -3.72 -7.75 -20.36
C ASP A 121 -3.17 -6.81 -19.27
N PHE A 122 -3.91 -6.61 -18.15
CA PHE A 122 -3.55 -5.84 -16.97
C PHE A 122 -3.16 -4.38 -17.24
N ARG A 123 -3.84 -3.70 -18.18
CA ARG A 123 -3.45 -2.35 -18.56
C ARG A 123 -3.72 -1.30 -17.50
N LEU A 124 -4.71 -1.47 -16.63
CA LEU A 124 -4.87 -0.58 -15.49
C LEU A 124 -3.62 -0.67 -14.60
N TYR A 125 -3.27 -1.88 -14.18
CA TYR A 125 -2.13 -2.12 -13.30
C TYR A 125 -0.81 -1.67 -13.94
N ASN A 126 -0.59 -1.98 -15.22
CA ASN A 126 0.63 -1.58 -15.94
C ASN A 126 0.79 -0.06 -16.08
N ASN A 127 -0.31 0.70 -15.94
CA ASN A 127 -0.30 2.16 -15.94
C ASN A 127 -0.44 2.78 -14.54
N GLY A 128 -0.20 2.02 -13.48
CA GLY A 128 -0.22 2.50 -12.09
C GLY A 128 -1.61 2.55 -11.47
N PHE A 129 -2.66 2.15 -12.18
CA PHE A 129 -4.03 2.16 -11.68
C PHE A 129 -4.41 0.81 -11.06
N ILE A 130 -5.21 0.85 -10.01
CA ILE A 130 -5.75 -0.34 -9.35
C ILE A 130 -7.22 -0.09 -9.08
N LEU A 131 -8.08 -0.92 -9.67
CA LEU A 131 -9.51 -0.95 -9.41
C LEU A 131 -9.85 -2.21 -8.61
N ARG A 132 -10.57 -2.04 -7.52
CA ARG A 132 -11.01 -3.16 -6.69
C ARG A 132 -12.37 -2.92 -6.07
N ARG A 133 -13.11 -4.00 -5.83
CA ARG A 133 -14.32 -4.03 -5.00
C ARG A 133 -13.97 -4.69 -3.67
N ARG A 134 -14.48 -4.16 -2.57
CA ARG A 134 -14.36 -4.74 -1.23
C ARG A 134 -15.73 -4.95 -0.62
N ILE A 135 -15.88 -6.06 0.07
CA ILE A 135 -17.08 -6.39 0.85
C ILE A 135 -16.61 -6.74 2.27
N ARG A 136 -17.16 -6.08 3.27
CA ARG A 136 -16.91 -6.45 4.67
C ARG A 136 -17.88 -7.52 5.11
N TYR A 137 -17.42 -8.37 6.02
CA TYR A 137 -18.21 -9.41 6.65
C TYR A 137 -18.16 -9.23 8.17
N GLU A 138 -19.30 -9.40 8.82
CA GLU A 138 -19.46 -9.52 10.26
C GLU A 138 -20.31 -10.76 10.53
N ASP A 139 -19.85 -11.62 11.41
CA ASP A 139 -20.53 -12.90 11.76
C ASP A 139 -20.91 -13.75 10.53
N GLY A 140 -20.07 -13.70 9.49
CA GLY A 140 -20.29 -14.46 8.24
C GLY A 140 -21.20 -13.79 7.23
N PHE A 141 -21.81 -12.65 7.53
CA PHE A 141 -22.70 -11.93 6.62
C PHE A 141 -22.02 -10.69 6.02
N PRO A 142 -22.29 -10.35 4.74
CA PRO A 142 -21.84 -9.10 4.18
C PRO A 142 -22.55 -7.93 4.86
N VAL A 143 -21.78 -6.94 5.30
CA VAL A 143 -22.30 -5.73 5.95
C VAL A 143 -21.99 -4.50 5.09
N ALA A 144 -22.96 -3.62 5.00
CA ALA A 144 -22.93 -2.42 4.16
C ALA A 144 -22.83 -2.74 2.65
N ASP A 145 -22.92 -1.68 1.85
CA ASP A 145 -22.78 -1.76 0.41
C ASP A 145 -21.33 -2.08 0.02
N PRO A 146 -21.10 -2.89 -1.02
CA PRO A 146 -19.76 -3.11 -1.54
C PRO A 146 -19.06 -1.80 -1.87
N GLU A 147 -17.82 -1.68 -1.43
CA GLU A 147 -17.02 -0.47 -1.65
C GLU A 147 -16.19 -0.59 -2.92
N ILE A 148 -16.30 0.38 -3.81
CA ILE A 148 -15.39 0.57 -4.94
C ILE A 148 -14.18 1.36 -4.45
N VAL A 149 -13.01 0.87 -4.77
CA VAL A 149 -11.74 1.56 -4.49
C VAL A 149 -10.95 1.66 -5.78
N PHE A 150 -10.75 2.87 -6.23
CA PHE A 150 -9.87 3.17 -7.34
C PHE A 150 -8.66 3.93 -6.84
N LYS A 151 -7.47 3.62 -7.34
CA LYS A 151 -6.25 4.31 -6.93
C LYS A 151 -5.25 4.40 -8.06
N PHE A 152 -4.40 5.41 -7.97
CA PHE A 152 -3.18 5.55 -8.73
C PHE A 152 -1.96 5.45 -7.81
N ARG A 153 -0.88 4.82 -8.26
CA ARG A 153 0.41 4.71 -7.55
C ARG A 153 1.55 5.17 -8.41
N ASP A 154 2.44 5.94 -7.81
CA ASP A 154 3.68 6.35 -8.47
C ASP A 154 4.76 6.67 -7.41
N PRO A 155 6.06 6.38 -7.65
CA PRO A 155 7.14 6.84 -6.79
C PRO A 155 7.34 8.36 -6.83
N ASN A 156 6.87 9.03 -7.87
CA ASN A 156 6.87 10.49 -7.96
C ASN A 156 5.62 11.06 -7.30
N MET A 157 5.82 11.81 -6.20
CA MET A 157 4.74 12.41 -5.42
C MET A 157 3.89 13.39 -6.25
N GLN A 158 4.53 14.26 -7.01
CA GLN A 158 3.85 15.27 -7.81
C GLN A 158 2.95 14.61 -8.86
N LYS A 159 3.48 13.66 -9.61
CA LYS A 159 2.71 12.88 -10.58
C LYS A 159 1.53 12.15 -9.94
N ALA A 160 1.73 11.56 -8.73
CA ALA A 160 0.67 10.89 -8.01
C ALA A 160 -0.43 11.87 -7.57
N ALA A 161 -0.08 13.07 -7.12
CA ALA A 161 -1.03 14.11 -6.72
C ALA A 161 -1.79 14.70 -7.90
N GLU A 162 -1.12 14.96 -9.03
CA GLU A 162 -1.70 15.53 -10.24
C GLU A 162 -2.63 14.55 -10.98
N THR A 163 -2.48 13.25 -10.74
CA THR A 163 -3.37 12.24 -11.31
C THR A 163 -4.71 12.27 -10.59
N ASP A 164 -5.74 12.84 -11.24
CA ASP A 164 -7.06 13.01 -10.66
C ASP A 164 -7.84 11.68 -10.64
N VAL A 165 -7.94 11.06 -9.49
CA VAL A 165 -8.66 9.79 -9.29
C VAL A 165 -10.14 9.98 -8.94
N ARG A 166 -10.63 11.22 -8.86
CA ARG A 166 -12.01 11.52 -8.47
C ARG A 166 -13.00 10.96 -9.50
N PRO A 167 -14.11 10.35 -9.04
CA PRO A 167 -15.09 9.78 -9.94
C PRO A 167 -16.14 10.80 -10.36
N GLN A 168 -16.74 10.59 -11.51
CA GLN A 168 -17.94 11.27 -11.98
C GLN A 168 -19.17 10.45 -11.54
N ILE A 169 -19.65 10.67 -10.31
CA ILE A 169 -20.77 9.97 -9.69
C ILE A 169 -21.67 10.97 -8.94
N LEU A 170 -22.90 10.58 -8.65
CA LEU A 170 -23.88 11.45 -7.95
C LEU A 170 -23.74 11.42 -6.42
N GLY A 171 -23.12 10.40 -5.85
CA GLY A 171 -23.01 10.22 -4.41
C GLY A 171 -21.67 10.66 -3.84
N ASP A 172 -21.58 10.61 -2.51
CA ASP A 172 -20.37 10.95 -1.79
C ASP A 172 -19.22 9.99 -2.08
N HIS A 173 -18.02 10.52 -2.11
CA HIS A 173 -16.80 9.76 -2.22
C HIS A 173 -15.72 10.31 -1.27
N ARG A 174 -14.80 9.47 -0.89
CA ARG A 174 -13.69 9.83 -0.01
C ARG A 174 -12.37 9.69 -0.72
N VAL A 175 -11.63 10.77 -0.82
CA VAL A 175 -10.28 10.78 -1.37
C VAL A 175 -9.25 10.72 -0.25
N LYS A 176 -8.15 10.01 -0.50
CA LYS A 176 -6.98 9.93 0.39
C LYS A 176 -5.71 9.95 -0.43
N PHE A 177 -4.84 10.92 -0.14
CA PHE A 177 -3.50 10.92 -0.66
C PHE A 177 -2.53 10.46 0.43
N LYS A 178 -1.72 9.44 0.13
CA LYS A 178 -0.88 8.72 1.11
C LYS A 178 0.55 8.55 0.64
N CYS A 179 1.49 8.71 1.56
CA CYS A 179 2.84 8.19 1.44
C CYS A 179 2.91 6.79 2.04
N GLN A 180 3.37 5.82 1.27
CA GLN A 180 3.67 4.47 1.74
C GLN A 180 5.18 4.36 1.90
N VAL A 181 5.62 3.99 3.09
CA VAL A 181 7.02 3.74 3.43
C VAL A 181 7.21 2.24 3.43
N LEU A 182 8.07 1.77 2.57
CA LEU A 182 8.30 0.36 2.28
C LEU A 182 9.78 0.03 2.49
N PRO A 183 10.16 -1.21 2.80
CA PRO A 183 11.54 -1.66 2.69
C PRO A 183 12.07 -1.49 1.26
N LEU A 184 13.35 -1.51 1.08
CA LEU A 184 13.96 -1.69 -0.24
C LEU A 184 13.49 -3.02 -0.85
N LYS A 185 13.55 -3.16 -2.17
CA LYS A 185 13.02 -4.34 -2.85
C LYS A 185 13.79 -5.62 -2.52
N ARG A 186 15.11 -5.53 -2.37
CA ARG A 186 15.99 -6.70 -2.30
C ARG A 186 16.82 -6.81 -1.03
N GLU A 187 16.75 -5.83 -0.14
CA GLU A 187 17.56 -5.78 1.07
C GLU A 187 16.81 -5.15 2.25
N LEU A 188 17.22 -5.47 3.45
CA LEU A 188 16.72 -4.90 4.69
C LEU A 188 17.53 -3.66 5.08
N GLY A 189 16.99 -2.87 6.00
CA GLY A 189 17.69 -1.72 6.59
C GLY A 189 17.55 -0.41 5.81
N GLY A 190 16.83 -0.42 4.69
CA GLY A 190 16.54 0.78 3.92
C GLY A 190 15.05 1.02 3.73
N ILE A 191 14.71 2.17 3.15
CA ILE A 191 13.33 2.54 2.86
C ILE A 191 13.20 3.08 1.43
N ARG A 192 12.04 2.84 0.83
CA ARG A 192 11.58 3.49 -0.40
C ARG A 192 10.19 4.06 -0.19
N LEU A 193 9.88 5.12 -0.91
CA LEU A 193 8.59 5.80 -0.85
C LEU A 193 7.76 5.45 -2.09
N LEU A 194 6.46 5.25 -1.87
CA LEU A 194 5.49 5.05 -2.93
C LEU A 194 4.24 5.86 -2.60
N TYR A 195 3.86 6.76 -3.48
CA TYR A 195 2.69 7.60 -3.27
C TYR A 195 1.45 6.94 -3.85
N SER A 196 0.34 7.11 -3.15
CA SER A 196 -0.91 6.45 -3.51
C SER A 196 -2.07 7.43 -3.37
N HIS A 197 -2.62 7.84 -4.49
CA HIS A 197 -3.83 8.65 -4.58
C HIS A 197 -5.02 7.73 -4.73
N ASN A 198 -5.95 7.73 -3.77
CA ASN A 198 -7.04 6.77 -3.71
C ASN A 198 -8.38 7.49 -3.60
N VAL A 199 -9.39 6.93 -4.25
CA VAL A 199 -10.79 7.27 -3.99
C VAL A 199 -11.55 6.01 -3.62
N GLN A 200 -12.54 6.16 -2.75
CA GLN A 200 -13.44 5.08 -2.33
C GLN A 200 -14.87 5.60 -2.15
N PHE A 201 -15.85 4.78 -2.53
CA PHE A 201 -17.26 5.08 -2.44
C PHE A 201 -18.11 3.80 -2.47
N PRO A 202 -19.37 3.81 -1.97
CA PRO A 202 -20.30 2.70 -2.08
C PRO A 202 -20.64 2.38 -3.54
N ARG A 203 -20.81 1.09 -3.87
CA ARG A 203 -21.17 0.64 -5.22
C ARG A 203 -22.50 1.26 -5.69
N SER A 204 -23.45 1.47 -4.78
CA SER A 204 -24.75 2.08 -5.06
C SER A 204 -24.66 3.52 -5.59
N ASN A 205 -23.53 4.22 -5.39
CA ASN A 205 -23.31 5.55 -5.96
C ASN A 205 -23.08 5.52 -7.49
N VAL A 206 -22.95 4.34 -8.08
CA VAL A 206 -22.80 4.16 -9.52
C VAL A 206 -24.12 3.68 -10.11
N SER A 207 -24.74 4.52 -10.94
CA SER A 207 -26.01 4.24 -11.58
C SER A 207 -25.93 3.23 -12.72
N GLU A 208 -24.75 3.11 -13.34
CA GLU A 208 -24.53 2.17 -14.43
C GLU A 208 -24.64 0.72 -13.96
N THR A 209 -25.44 -0.07 -14.65
CA THR A 209 -25.63 -1.50 -14.35
C THR A 209 -24.41 -2.31 -14.81
N ASP A 210 -23.83 -1.98 -15.96
CA ASP A 210 -22.65 -2.62 -16.52
C ASP A 210 -21.35 -1.89 -16.18
N ILE A 211 -20.78 -2.19 -15.04
CA ILE A 211 -19.48 -1.67 -14.60
C ILE A 211 -18.30 -2.51 -15.10
N THR A 212 -18.53 -3.46 -16.02
CA THR A 212 -17.49 -4.31 -16.60
C THR A 212 -17.01 -3.83 -17.97
N SER A 213 -17.57 -2.74 -18.47
CA SER A 213 -17.12 -2.08 -19.70
C SER A 213 -16.03 -1.06 -19.39
N MET A 214 -14.95 -1.09 -20.16
CA MET A 214 -13.87 -0.09 -20.07
C MET A 214 -14.37 1.33 -20.41
N ASP A 215 -15.38 1.44 -21.31
CA ASP A 215 -16.01 2.73 -21.62
C ASP A 215 -16.79 3.29 -20.42
N THR A 216 -17.54 2.43 -19.71
CA THR A 216 -18.23 2.82 -18.48
C THR A 216 -17.21 3.26 -17.41
N MET A 217 -16.14 2.49 -17.21
CA MET A 217 -15.10 2.87 -16.26
C MET A 217 -14.43 4.21 -16.61
N THR A 218 -14.26 4.53 -17.88
CA THR A 218 -13.71 5.82 -18.29
C THR A 218 -14.68 6.97 -18.07
N ARG A 219 -15.99 6.74 -18.15
CA ARG A 219 -16.98 7.76 -17.74
C ARG A 219 -16.95 8.00 -16.23
N ILE A 220 -16.86 6.92 -15.44
CA ILE A 220 -16.77 7.03 -13.98
C ILE A 220 -15.44 7.66 -13.56
N PHE A 221 -14.34 7.25 -14.17
CA PHE A 221 -12.99 7.75 -13.88
C PHE A 221 -12.35 8.35 -15.14
N PRO A 222 -12.56 9.66 -15.42
CA PRO A 222 -12.08 10.30 -16.64
C PRO A 222 -10.57 10.17 -16.87
N VAL A 223 -9.78 10.07 -15.82
CA VAL A 223 -8.32 9.85 -15.90
C VAL A 223 -7.96 8.59 -16.70
N LEU A 224 -8.83 7.60 -16.78
CA LEU A 224 -8.60 6.38 -17.58
C LEU A 224 -8.62 6.66 -19.09
N ALA A 225 -9.01 7.85 -19.55
CA ALA A 225 -8.90 8.24 -20.94
C ALA A 225 -7.43 8.25 -21.44
N CYS A 226 -6.45 8.34 -20.54
CA CYS A 226 -5.03 8.22 -20.87
C CYS A 226 -4.63 6.80 -21.33
N ILE A 227 -5.44 5.78 -21.02
CA ILE A 227 -5.19 4.40 -21.41
C ILE A 227 -5.84 4.12 -22.76
N LYS A 228 -5.04 3.65 -23.73
CA LYS A 228 -5.55 3.28 -25.05
C LYS A 228 -6.57 2.15 -24.91
N ARG A 229 -7.80 2.37 -25.36
CA ARG A 229 -8.92 1.43 -25.31
C ARG A 229 -9.10 0.66 -26.61
N LYS A 230 -9.66 -0.54 -26.54
CA LYS A 230 -10.15 -1.30 -27.67
C LYS A 230 -11.70 -1.17 -27.71
N PRO A 231 -12.34 -1.06 -28.89
CA PRO A 231 -13.80 -1.04 -28.97
C PRO A 231 -14.44 -2.23 -28.24
N GLY A 232 -15.45 -1.98 -27.41
CA GLY A 232 -16.16 -3.03 -26.68
C GLY A 232 -15.35 -3.74 -25.60
N GLU A 233 -14.23 -3.17 -25.20
CA GLU A 233 -13.34 -3.80 -24.22
C GLU A 233 -13.96 -3.95 -22.84
N ARG A 234 -13.76 -5.15 -22.27
CA ARG A 234 -14.27 -5.53 -20.94
C ARG A 234 -13.13 -5.60 -19.94
N ILE A 235 -13.45 -5.23 -18.70
CA ILE A 235 -12.62 -5.53 -17.53
C ILE A 235 -13.18 -6.76 -16.82
N THR A 236 -12.31 -7.57 -16.29
CA THR A 236 -12.62 -8.86 -15.69
C THR A 236 -11.96 -9.01 -14.33
N LEU A 237 -12.36 -10.04 -13.60
CA LEU A 237 -11.72 -10.43 -12.36
C LEU A 237 -10.28 -10.89 -12.65
N VAL A 238 -9.31 -10.25 -12.00
CA VAL A 238 -7.89 -10.56 -12.14
C VAL A 238 -7.62 -12.00 -11.74
N ASN A 239 -7.04 -12.78 -12.66
CA ASN A 239 -6.70 -14.18 -12.49
C ASN A 239 -7.87 -15.06 -11.98
N ASN A 240 -9.12 -14.67 -12.24
CA ASN A 240 -10.33 -15.34 -11.75
C ASN A 240 -10.27 -15.62 -10.24
N THR A 241 -9.59 -14.76 -9.46
CA THR A 241 -9.31 -15.00 -8.06
C THR A 241 -9.98 -13.98 -7.17
N ILE A 242 -10.77 -14.47 -6.23
CA ILE A 242 -11.33 -13.67 -5.12
C ILE A 242 -10.40 -13.83 -3.94
N ILE A 243 -10.00 -12.70 -3.35
CA ILE A 243 -9.14 -12.66 -2.17
C ILE A 243 -10.01 -12.49 -0.93
N GLU A 244 -9.69 -13.25 0.09
CA GLU A 244 -10.16 -13.01 1.44
C GLU A 244 -9.02 -12.36 2.25
N GLU A 245 -9.28 -11.17 2.76
CA GLU A 245 -8.40 -10.48 3.70
C GLU A 245 -8.87 -10.76 5.12
N VAL A 246 -7.99 -11.40 5.90
CA VAL A 246 -8.13 -11.56 7.35
C VAL A 246 -7.28 -10.50 8.01
N LEU A 247 -7.88 -9.55 8.72
CA LEU A 247 -7.18 -8.41 9.31
C LEU A 247 -7.43 -8.35 10.82
N GLN A 248 -6.35 -8.22 11.59
CA GLN A 248 -6.37 -8.00 13.02
C GLN A 248 -5.62 -6.73 13.39
N ASN A 249 -6.25 -5.86 14.14
CA ASN A 249 -5.53 -4.83 14.86
C ASN A 249 -4.80 -5.50 16.02
N ILE A 250 -3.51 -5.22 16.16
CA ILE A 250 -2.67 -5.90 17.15
C ILE A 250 -2.15 -4.98 18.23
N GLY A 251 -2.37 -3.68 18.13
CA GLY A 251 -1.96 -2.73 19.14
C GLY A 251 -1.76 -1.32 18.63
N THR A 252 -1.12 -0.51 19.46
CA THR A 252 -0.64 0.83 19.12
C THR A 252 0.83 0.96 19.44
N ILE A 253 1.54 1.77 18.66
CA ILE A 253 2.89 2.24 18.98
C ILE A 253 2.80 3.74 19.25
N ASP A 254 3.33 4.16 20.37
CA ASP A 254 3.44 5.56 20.77
C ASP A 254 4.91 5.99 20.69
N PHE A 255 5.20 6.92 19.82
CA PHE A 255 6.54 7.46 19.60
C PHE A 255 6.79 8.74 20.43
N GLY A 256 5.81 9.17 21.25
CA GLY A 256 5.84 10.44 21.96
C GLY A 256 5.36 11.61 21.08
N GLY A 257 5.33 12.83 21.68
CA GLY A 257 4.94 14.06 20.97
C GLY A 257 3.57 14.03 20.28
N GLY A 258 2.62 13.24 20.80
CA GLY A 258 1.30 13.04 20.18
C GLY A 258 1.29 12.05 19.01
N PHE A 259 2.44 11.49 18.65
CA PHE A 259 2.59 10.61 17.48
C PHE A 259 2.30 9.14 17.84
N LYS A 260 1.03 8.79 17.76
CA LYS A 260 0.55 7.45 18.06
C LYS A 260 -0.01 6.77 16.83
N ALA A 261 0.51 5.59 16.52
CA ALA A 261 0.15 4.80 15.35
C ALA A 261 -0.58 3.53 15.71
N LYS A 262 -1.70 3.26 15.04
CA LYS A 262 -2.40 1.98 15.11
C LYS A 262 -1.66 0.96 14.25
N THR A 263 -1.44 -0.24 14.82
CA THR A 263 -0.77 -1.35 14.15
C THR A 263 -1.76 -2.44 13.77
N ASN A 264 -1.52 -3.06 12.63
CA ASN A 264 -2.29 -4.21 12.21
C ASN A 264 -1.45 -5.24 11.46
N VAL A 265 -1.90 -6.48 11.53
CA VAL A 265 -1.41 -7.59 10.71
C VAL A 265 -2.59 -8.11 9.88
N SER A 266 -2.35 -8.38 8.62
CA SER A 266 -3.34 -9.00 7.75
C SER A 266 -2.75 -10.18 7.00
N LEU A 267 -3.60 -11.17 6.71
CA LEU A 267 -3.33 -12.28 5.82
C LEU A 267 -4.26 -12.18 4.61
N TRP A 268 -3.72 -12.27 3.42
CA TRP A 268 -4.47 -12.49 2.20
C TRP A 268 -4.40 -13.96 1.79
N ARG A 269 -5.56 -14.53 1.50
CA ARG A 269 -5.71 -15.92 1.05
C ARG A 269 -6.75 -16.00 -0.06
N THR A 270 -6.71 -17.04 -0.87
CA THR A 270 -7.76 -17.28 -1.86
C THR A 270 -9.07 -17.59 -1.12
N ARG A 271 -10.19 -17.02 -1.59
CA ARG A 271 -11.50 -17.42 -1.11
C ARG A 271 -11.88 -18.77 -1.72
N GLY A 272 -12.45 -19.66 -0.94
CA GLY A 272 -12.77 -21.02 -1.37
C GLY A 272 -11.77 -22.05 -0.88
N GLU A 273 -10.56 -22.05 -1.37
CA GLU A 273 -9.51 -22.97 -0.91
C GLU A 273 -8.77 -22.49 0.35
N HIS A 274 -8.94 -21.21 0.71
CA HIS A 274 -8.25 -20.57 1.83
C HIS A 274 -6.72 -20.69 1.77
N ARG A 275 -6.16 -20.85 0.57
CA ARG A 275 -4.71 -20.94 0.37
C ARG A 275 -4.06 -19.60 0.73
N PRO A 276 -3.16 -19.58 1.73
CA PRO A 276 -2.44 -18.37 2.12
C PRO A 276 -1.57 -17.86 0.96
N LEU A 277 -1.63 -16.56 0.70
CA LEU A 277 -0.88 -15.92 -0.38
C LEU A 277 0.24 -15.03 0.16
N ILE A 278 -0.11 -14.12 1.10
CA ILE A 278 0.82 -13.15 1.65
C ILE A 278 0.26 -12.50 2.91
N GLY A 279 1.13 -12.21 3.87
CA GLY A 279 0.81 -11.36 5.02
C GLY A 279 1.24 -9.91 4.80
N GLU A 280 0.79 -9.01 5.66
CA GLU A 280 1.29 -7.63 5.73
C GLU A 280 1.21 -7.14 7.17
N PHE A 281 2.31 -6.55 7.65
CA PHE A 281 2.28 -5.69 8.83
C PHE A 281 2.22 -4.24 8.37
N SER A 282 1.46 -3.42 9.08
CA SER A 282 1.49 -1.98 8.88
C SER A 282 1.16 -1.19 10.14
N PHE A 283 1.73 0.01 10.23
CA PHE A 283 1.24 1.05 11.11
C PHE A 283 1.02 2.34 10.32
N GLN A 284 -0.01 3.08 10.67
CA GLN A 284 -0.41 4.29 9.95
C GLN A 284 -0.50 5.46 10.91
N ILE A 285 0.02 6.57 10.43
CA ILE A 285 -0.01 7.87 11.07
C ILE A 285 -0.90 8.77 10.23
N ASN A 286 -1.80 9.49 10.90
CA ASN A 286 -2.66 10.49 10.30
C ASN A 286 -2.30 11.84 10.91
N PHE A 287 -2.29 12.90 10.13
CA PHE A 287 -2.05 14.27 10.57
C PHE A 287 -2.87 15.22 9.70
N GLU A 288 -3.27 16.32 10.26
CA GLU A 288 -3.94 17.41 9.53
C GLU A 288 -2.91 18.32 8.88
N ASP A 289 -1.89 18.70 9.63
CA ASP A 289 -0.75 19.48 9.14
C ASP A 289 0.57 18.76 9.45
N ARG A 290 1.53 18.82 8.55
CA ARG A 290 2.88 18.23 8.76
C ARG A 290 3.61 18.83 9.96
N ARG A 291 3.29 20.07 10.31
CA ARG A 291 3.84 20.77 11.48
C ARG A 291 3.38 20.19 12.82
N ASP A 292 2.30 19.42 12.81
CA ASP A 292 1.80 18.72 14.00
C ASP A 292 2.70 17.53 14.40
N LEU A 293 3.58 17.10 13.49
CA LEU A 293 4.46 15.97 13.71
C LEU A 293 5.76 16.44 14.39
N SER A 294 5.99 15.96 15.61
CA SER A 294 7.26 16.15 16.31
C SER A 294 8.42 15.51 15.54
N GLN A 295 9.48 16.28 15.33
CA GLN A 295 10.70 15.82 14.66
C GLN A 295 11.30 14.58 15.35
N ASP A 296 11.40 14.60 16.70
CA ASP A 296 11.89 13.48 17.50
C ASP A 296 11.04 12.22 17.31
N ALA A 297 9.70 12.37 17.29
CA ALA A 297 8.80 11.24 17.07
C ALA A 297 8.93 10.63 15.66
N ILE A 298 9.19 11.46 14.65
CA ILE A 298 9.44 11.02 13.27
C ILE A 298 10.74 10.23 13.19
N GLU A 299 11.81 10.71 13.81
CA GLU A 299 13.11 10.04 13.85
C GLU A 299 13.02 8.70 14.56
N LYS A 300 12.32 8.64 15.69
CA LYS A 300 12.02 7.39 16.40
C LYS A 300 11.23 6.40 15.54
N ALA A 301 10.21 6.87 14.82
CA ALA A 301 9.40 6.02 13.95
C ALA A 301 10.21 5.47 12.77
N ALA A 302 11.11 6.26 12.20
CA ALA A 302 12.00 5.83 11.12
C ALA A 302 13.03 4.80 11.61
N ALA A 303 13.70 5.07 12.73
CA ALA A 303 14.66 4.16 13.34
C ALA A 303 13.98 2.85 13.76
N PHE A 304 12.82 2.93 14.41
CA PHE A 304 11.97 1.77 14.71
C PHE A 304 11.67 0.93 13.46
N PHE A 305 11.24 1.56 12.37
CA PHE A 305 10.85 0.83 11.15
C PHE A 305 12.05 0.10 10.50
N ILE A 306 13.24 0.69 10.59
CA ILE A 306 14.47 0.06 10.10
C ILE A 306 14.89 -1.09 11.02
N SER A 307 14.94 -0.88 12.34
CA SER A 307 15.26 -1.92 13.32
C SER A 307 14.27 -3.09 13.24
N LEU A 308 12.98 -2.79 13.07
CA LEU A 308 11.93 -3.80 12.91
C LEU A 308 12.14 -4.68 11.67
N GLN A 309 12.71 -4.15 10.58
CA GLN A 309 13.01 -4.99 9.40
C GLN A 309 14.00 -6.10 9.74
N TYR A 310 15.02 -5.80 10.53
CA TYR A 310 15.99 -6.82 10.99
C TYR A 310 15.39 -7.78 12.00
N ALA A 311 14.63 -7.28 12.97
CA ALA A 311 13.94 -8.13 13.95
C ALA A 311 12.91 -9.07 13.29
N ALA A 312 12.32 -8.65 12.18
CA ALA A 312 11.33 -9.42 11.44
C ALA A 312 11.89 -10.15 10.21
N GLN A 313 13.20 -10.30 10.05
CA GLN A 313 13.82 -10.84 8.83
C GLN A 313 13.28 -12.23 8.42
N ASP A 314 12.94 -13.08 9.38
CA ASP A 314 12.38 -14.40 9.11
C ASP A 314 10.93 -14.33 8.63
N TRP A 315 10.25 -13.23 8.92
CA TRP A 315 8.85 -12.98 8.55
C TRP A 315 8.72 -12.25 7.22
N ILE A 316 9.67 -11.40 6.86
CA ILE A 316 9.55 -10.50 5.71
C ILE A 316 9.68 -11.26 4.40
N ALA A 317 8.80 -10.94 3.45
CA ALA A 317 8.93 -11.28 2.04
C ALA A 317 9.33 -10.01 1.27
N LEU A 318 10.59 -9.95 0.82
CA LEU A 318 11.07 -8.87 -0.04
C LEU A 318 10.57 -9.03 -1.48
N ASP A 319 10.68 -7.96 -2.26
CA ASP A 319 10.29 -7.88 -3.68
C ASP A 319 8.83 -8.29 -3.96
N ALA A 320 7.96 -8.08 -2.99
CA ALA A 320 6.54 -8.40 -3.10
C ALA A 320 5.66 -7.25 -2.59
N THR A 321 4.48 -7.14 -3.17
CA THR A 321 3.38 -6.34 -2.64
C THR A 321 2.12 -7.19 -2.62
N LYS A 322 1.17 -6.89 -1.74
CA LYS A 322 -0.11 -7.63 -1.71
C LYS A 322 -0.80 -7.66 -3.07
N THR A 323 -0.84 -6.52 -3.75
CA THR A 323 -1.46 -6.41 -5.09
C THR A 323 -0.68 -7.22 -6.11
N GLY A 324 0.66 -7.06 -6.17
CA GLY A 324 1.50 -7.76 -7.13
C GLY A 324 1.41 -9.28 -7.02
N VAL A 325 1.27 -9.81 -5.81
CA VAL A 325 1.07 -11.27 -5.62
C VAL A 325 -0.20 -11.75 -6.30
N VAL A 326 -1.30 -10.99 -6.21
CA VAL A 326 -2.56 -11.37 -6.86
C VAL A 326 -2.44 -11.33 -8.38
N TYR A 327 -1.80 -10.30 -8.93
CA TYR A 327 -1.60 -10.17 -10.37
C TYR A 327 -0.67 -11.22 -10.97
N ARG A 328 0.21 -11.82 -10.16
CA ARG A 328 1.19 -12.85 -10.59
C ARG A 328 0.74 -14.29 -10.30
N LEU A 329 -0.47 -14.51 -9.82
CA LEU A 329 -0.93 -15.86 -9.42
C LEU A 329 -0.93 -16.88 -10.56
N GLN A 330 -1.09 -16.45 -11.81
CA GLN A 330 -1.12 -17.32 -13.00
C GLN A 330 0.14 -17.15 -13.89
N GLY A 331 1.22 -16.62 -13.34
CA GLY A 331 2.52 -16.55 -14.03
C GLY A 331 2.69 -15.36 -14.98
N ASN A 332 1.63 -14.72 -15.42
CA ASN A 332 1.72 -13.50 -16.24
C ASN A 332 2.01 -12.30 -15.35
N ALA A 333 3.29 -12.05 -15.13
CA ALA A 333 3.71 -10.88 -14.33
C ALA A 333 3.53 -9.60 -15.14
N PRO A 334 2.67 -8.67 -14.73
CA PRO A 334 2.58 -7.37 -15.38
C PRO A 334 3.88 -6.58 -15.11
N THR A 335 4.15 -5.59 -15.96
CA THR A 335 5.25 -4.64 -15.72
C THR A 335 5.00 -3.94 -14.40
N SER A 336 5.92 -4.10 -13.45
CA SER A 336 5.74 -3.57 -12.11
C SER A 336 6.04 -2.06 -12.07
N HIS A 337 5.12 -1.30 -11.51
CA HIS A 337 5.29 0.10 -11.10
C HIS A 337 5.53 0.21 -9.58
N GLU A 338 5.72 -0.91 -8.91
CA GLU A 338 5.82 -1.05 -7.45
C GLU A 338 7.26 -1.02 -6.93
#